data_b82f7acedbb5114d24575ba349cdad36
#
_entry.id   b82f7acedbb5114d24575ba349cdad36
#
_cell.length_a   1.000
_cell.length_b   1.000
_cell.length_c   1.000
_cell.angle_alpha   90.00
_cell.angle_beta   90.00
_cell.angle_gamma   90.00
#
_symmetry.space_group_name_H-M   'P 1'
#
loop_
_entity.id
_entity.type
_entity.pdbx_description
1 polymer ?
#
loop_
_entity_poly.entity_id
_entity_poly.type
_entity_poly.pdbx_seq_one_letter_code
_entity_poly.pdbx_strand_id
1 'polypeptide(L)'
;MPYRADGPAIDAPVRVLLVTSRENKRWVIPKGNAMAGVAPHNAAAQEAEEEAGVRGLVCPTPLGSYRYRKKRGNGASLMIDVDVFPLAVSSELDSWKEQGQRERRWFTLPEAAAAVDEADLSDLIRSFGPSEFKAAARRAPMLRAVGAKSRITPMFAWFQRLLPKSGNFFELFEAHAVSIVAAADALSRLVQGGTPAADHIREVIEREGDADEIIRETLRTVRHTFLTPFDRSAITSLIGSMDDSIDEMQSAVQAIDLYDLRVFEQEMKDMAAIIVDAARLTAEAMPLLRDVGRNGPRLHELTERLVRMESHADEIHTAGVKRAFNELGASDTRGFIVQREVYKHLERIVDAFEDVANEIDGIVIDHA
;
A
#
# COMPACT_ATOMS: atom_id res chain seq x y z
N MET A 1 3.88 -20.90 5.72
CA MET A 1 2.80 -21.94 5.54
C MET A 1 2.52 -22.08 4.05
N PRO A 2 3.00 -23.14 3.39
CA PRO A 2 2.74 -23.38 1.98
C PRO A 2 1.27 -23.76 1.75
N TYR A 3 0.65 -23.19 0.72
CA TYR A 3 -0.74 -23.46 0.34
C TYR A 3 -0.94 -23.47 -1.17
N ARG A 4 -2.02 -24.11 -1.63
CA ARG A 4 -2.50 -24.07 -3.03
C ARG A 4 -4.02 -24.16 -3.08
N ALA A 5 -4.61 -23.73 -4.19
CA ALA A 5 -6.01 -23.98 -4.50
C ALA A 5 -6.16 -25.24 -5.38
N ASP A 6 -7.20 -26.05 -5.17
CA ASP A 6 -7.45 -27.30 -5.91
C ASP A 6 -8.13 -27.07 -7.28
N GLY A 7 -7.97 -25.87 -7.88
CA GLY A 7 -8.53 -25.57 -9.21
C GLY A 7 -8.61 -24.07 -9.48
N PRO A 8 -8.96 -23.69 -10.72
CA PRO A 8 -8.97 -22.30 -11.16
C PRO A 8 -10.23 -21.50 -10.71
N ALA A 9 -11.17 -22.12 -10.02
CA ALA A 9 -12.38 -21.47 -9.55
C ALA A 9 -12.12 -20.63 -8.31
N ILE A 10 -12.78 -19.47 -8.20
CA ILE A 10 -12.69 -18.56 -7.04
C ILE A 10 -13.09 -19.27 -5.73
N ASP A 11 -13.91 -20.33 -5.83
CA ASP A 11 -14.37 -21.17 -4.72
C ASP A 11 -13.58 -22.47 -4.58
N ALA A 12 -12.45 -22.63 -5.30
CA ALA A 12 -11.66 -23.86 -5.20
C ALA A 12 -11.17 -24.07 -3.76
N PRO A 13 -11.29 -25.31 -3.23
CA PRO A 13 -10.83 -25.60 -1.88
C PRO A 13 -9.33 -25.32 -1.77
N VAL A 14 -8.97 -24.60 -0.71
CA VAL A 14 -7.56 -24.33 -0.39
C VAL A 14 -7.00 -25.53 0.38
N ARG A 15 -5.80 -25.96 0.00
CA ARG A 15 -5.01 -26.96 0.74
C ARG A 15 -3.75 -26.34 1.31
N VAL A 16 -3.36 -26.82 2.47
CA VAL A 16 -2.13 -26.46 3.16
C VAL A 16 -1.19 -27.65 3.14
N LEU A 17 0.10 -27.40 2.86
CA LEU A 17 1.12 -28.43 2.93
C LEU A 17 1.70 -28.50 4.34
N LEU A 18 1.60 -29.66 4.95
CA LEU A 18 2.30 -29.96 6.19
C LEU A 18 3.44 -30.96 5.93
N VAL A 19 4.44 -30.90 6.81
CA VAL A 19 5.56 -31.85 6.84
C VAL A 19 5.63 -32.51 8.22
N THR A 20 6.21 -33.70 8.30
CA THR A 20 6.44 -34.32 9.61
C THR A 20 7.70 -33.75 10.27
N SER A 21 7.65 -33.49 11.57
CA SER A 21 8.84 -33.16 12.37
C SER A 21 9.83 -34.34 12.37
N ARG A 22 11.13 -34.06 12.44
CA ARG A 22 12.17 -35.12 12.39
C ARG A 22 12.12 -36.05 13.60
N GLU A 23 11.90 -35.50 14.79
CA GLU A 23 11.98 -36.24 16.05
C GLU A 23 10.71 -37.08 16.35
N ASN A 24 9.55 -36.41 16.28
CA ASN A 24 8.30 -36.97 16.79
C ASN A 24 7.31 -37.38 15.71
N LYS A 25 7.67 -37.13 14.43
CA LYS A 25 6.82 -37.40 13.26
C LYS A 25 5.42 -36.73 13.31
N ARG A 26 5.26 -35.70 14.13
CA ARG A 26 4.03 -34.89 14.19
C ARG A 26 3.94 -33.94 13.00
N TRP A 27 2.74 -33.63 12.56
CA TRP A 27 2.52 -32.69 11.46
C TRP A 27 2.76 -31.24 11.91
N VAL A 28 3.53 -30.52 11.12
CA VAL A 28 3.90 -29.11 11.35
C VAL A 28 3.97 -28.39 10.02
N ILE A 29 3.91 -27.07 10.03
CA ILE A 29 4.31 -26.28 8.85
C ILE A 29 5.85 -26.29 8.70
N PRO A 30 6.42 -26.19 7.48
CA PRO A 30 7.85 -25.94 7.29
C PRO A 30 8.28 -24.69 8.07
N LYS A 31 9.38 -24.80 8.82
CA LYS A 31 9.86 -23.71 9.68
C LYS A 31 11.33 -23.83 10.03
N GLY A 32 11.99 -22.73 10.18
CA GLY A 32 13.38 -22.63 10.58
C GLY A 32 13.69 -21.44 11.48
N ASN A 33 14.98 -21.15 11.64
CA ASN A 33 15.44 -20.04 12.43
C ASN A 33 15.60 -18.79 11.55
N ALA A 34 15.54 -17.60 12.17
CA ALA A 34 15.91 -16.37 11.49
C ALA A 34 17.34 -16.47 10.92
N MET A 35 17.52 -15.99 9.69
CA MET A 35 18.78 -16.00 8.97
C MET A 35 19.36 -14.57 8.94
N ALA A 36 20.64 -14.42 9.29
CA ALA A 36 21.27 -13.10 9.29
C ALA A 36 21.29 -12.49 7.86
N GLY A 37 20.76 -11.28 7.72
CA GLY A 37 20.71 -10.56 6.44
C GLY A 37 19.63 -11.04 5.47
N VAL A 38 18.72 -11.93 5.90
CA VAL A 38 17.59 -12.41 5.09
C VAL A 38 16.28 -11.96 5.75
N ALA A 39 15.39 -11.37 4.97
CA ALA A 39 14.07 -10.98 5.46
C ALA A 39 13.30 -12.22 5.98
N PRO A 40 12.50 -12.12 7.07
CA PRO A 40 11.85 -13.26 7.71
C PRO A 40 10.98 -14.11 6.77
N HIS A 41 10.24 -13.49 5.86
CA HIS A 41 9.41 -14.18 4.87
C HIS A 41 10.25 -14.96 3.84
N ASN A 42 11.41 -14.43 3.42
CA ASN A 42 12.32 -15.10 2.50
C ASN A 42 13.00 -16.31 3.19
N ALA A 43 13.36 -16.18 4.48
CA ALA A 43 13.82 -17.29 5.28
C ALA A 43 12.75 -18.39 5.38
N ALA A 44 11.48 -18.02 5.58
CA ALA A 44 10.36 -18.97 5.61
C ALA A 44 10.13 -19.66 4.25
N ALA A 45 10.34 -18.96 3.13
CA ALA A 45 10.27 -19.55 1.79
C ALA A 45 11.40 -20.54 1.55
N GLN A 46 12.63 -20.20 1.98
CA GLN A 46 13.78 -21.10 1.90
C GLN A 46 13.58 -22.39 2.74
N GLU A 47 13.04 -22.26 3.95
CA GLU A 47 12.72 -23.44 4.78
C GLU A 47 11.63 -24.31 4.13
N ALA A 48 10.66 -23.72 3.46
CA ALA A 48 9.65 -24.48 2.71
C ALA A 48 10.27 -25.23 1.53
N GLU A 49 11.25 -24.66 0.84
CA GLU A 49 11.99 -25.35 -0.21
C GLU A 49 12.84 -26.49 0.37
N GLU A 50 13.59 -26.23 1.45
CA GLU A 50 14.51 -27.21 2.05
C GLU A 50 13.77 -28.38 2.72
N GLU A 51 12.70 -28.10 3.47
CA GLU A 51 11.96 -29.11 4.23
C GLU A 51 10.86 -29.82 3.43
N ALA A 52 10.20 -29.10 2.51
CA ALA A 52 9.03 -29.60 1.81
C ALA A 52 9.20 -29.69 0.28
N GLY A 53 10.29 -29.18 -0.29
CA GLY A 53 10.52 -29.20 -1.74
C GLY A 53 9.47 -28.42 -2.51
N VAL A 54 9.07 -27.26 -2.03
CA VAL A 54 8.10 -26.39 -2.72
C VAL A 54 8.66 -25.00 -2.90
N ARG A 55 8.35 -24.40 -4.06
CA ARG A 55 8.66 -23.01 -4.40
C ARG A 55 7.38 -22.26 -4.70
N GLY A 56 7.38 -20.97 -4.43
CA GLY A 56 6.23 -20.13 -4.71
C GLY A 56 6.44 -18.69 -4.27
N LEU A 57 5.38 -17.91 -4.33
CA LEU A 57 5.37 -16.54 -3.87
C LEU A 57 5.07 -16.49 -2.38
N VAL A 58 6.02 -15.98 -1.59
CA VAL A 58 5.81 -15.78 -0.15
C VAL A 58 5.27 -14.38 0.11
N CYS A 59 4.27 -14.28 0.97
CA CYS A 59 3.77 -13.00 1.44
C CYS A 59 4.72 -12.42 2.50
N PRO A 60 5.17 -11.17 2.40
CA PRO A 60 6.05 -10.56 3.41
C PRO A 60 5.33 -10.31 4.74
N THR A 61 4.00 -10.22 4.74
CA THR A 61 3.20 -10.01 5.95
C THR A 61 2.84 -11.35 6.60
N PRO A 62 3.15 -11.57 7.90
CA PRO A 62 2.76 -12.79 8.58
C PRO A 62 1.25 -12.87 8.80
N LEU A 63 0.70 -14.08 8.71
CA LEU A 63 -0.69 -14.39 9.09
C LEU A 63 -0.97 -14.14 10.57
N GLY A 64 0.05 -14.26 11.35
CA GLY A 64 0.07 -14.24 12.79
C GLY A 64 1.24 -15.07 13.29
N SER A 65 1.33 -15.24 14.58
CA SER A 65 2.35 -16.03 15.23
C SER A 65 1.72 -17.14 16.08
N TYR A 66 2.41 -18.24 16.24
CA TYR A 66 2.06 -19.28 17.17
C TYR A 66 3.23 -19.65 18.07
N ARG A 67 2.95 -20.19 19.21
CA ARG A 67 3.96 -20.53 20.21
C ARG A 67 4.08 -22.04 20.36
N TYR A 68 5.34 -22.55 20.32
CA TYR A 68 5.58 -23.96 20.61
C TYR A 68 6.74 -24.15 21.59
N ARG A 69 6.70 -25.32 22.28
CA ARG A 69 7.73 -25.69 23.23
C ARG A 69 8.80 -26.55 22.55
N LYS A 70 10.05 -26.02 22.48
CA LYS A 70 11.20 -26.76 21.99
C LYS A 70 11.97 -27.36 23.17
N LYS A 71 12.11 -28.68 23.19
CA LYS A 71 12.96 -29.37 24.17
C LYS A 71 14.42 -29.24 23.75
N ARG A 72 15.32 -28.91 24.68
CA ARG A 72 16.77 -28.94 24.47
C ARG A 72 17.33 -30.27 24.97
N GLY A 73 18.47 -30.72 24.44
CA GLY A 73 19.12 -31.98 24.80
C GLY A 73 19.52 -32.09 26.29
N ASN A 74 19.55 -30.97 27.04
CA ASN A 74 19.80 -30.91 28.48
C ASN A 74 18.50 -31.00 29.34
N GLY A 75 17.34 -31.33 28.76
CA GLY A 75 16.07 -31.44 29.46
C GLY A 75 15.32 -30.10 29.64
N ALA A 76 15.95 -28.96 29.39
CA ALA A 76 15.30 -27.65 29.45
C ALA A 76 14.32 -27.47 28.27
N SER A 77 13.23 -26.75 28.52
CA SER A 77 12.26 -26.38 27.48
C SER A 77 12.30 -24.88 27.25
N LEU A 78 12.32 -24.46 25.97
CA LEU A 78 12.22 -23.07 25.56
C LEU A 78 10.90 -22.87 24.81
N MET A 79 10.18 -21.80 25.15
CA MET A 79 9.03 -21.33 24.36
C MET A 79 9.55 -20.50 23.19
N ILE A 80 9.12 -20.83 22.00
CA ILE A 80 9.52 -20.14 20.74
C ILE A 80 8.26 -19.59 20.09
N ASP A 81 8.26 -18.31 19.78
CA ASP A 81 7.27 -17.68 18.94
C ASP A 81 7.72 -17.83 17.47
N VAL A 82 6.78 -18.20 16.61
CA VAL A 82 7.00 -18.45 15.18
C VAL A 82 6.01 -17.65 14.37
N ASP A 83 6.51 -16.71 13.58
CA ASP A 83 5.70 -15.98 12.61
C ASP A 83 5.37 -16.88 11.42
N VAL A 84 4.11 -16.86 11.00
CA VAL A 84 3.58 -17.72 9.95
C VAL A 84 3.38 -16.91 8.68
N PHE A 85 4.25 -17.09 7.70
CA PHE A 85 4.16 -16.44 6.39
C PHE A 85 3.44 -17.38 5.39
N PRO A 86 2.39 -16.91 4.68
CA PRO A 86 1.75 -17.71 3.63
C PRO A 86 2.65 -17.76 2.39
N LEU A 87 2.79 -18.95 1.83
CA LEU A 87 3.54 -19.23 0.60
C LEU A 87 2.59 -19.85 -0.43
N ALA A 88 2.23 -19.10 -1.46
CA ALA A 88 1.46 -19.62 -2.59
C ALA A 88 2.36 -20.51 -3.45
N VAL A 89 2.16 -21.82 -3.39
CA VAL A 89 3.02 -22.79 -4.08
C VAL A 89 2.75 -22.76 -5.58
N SER A 90 3.80 -22.48 -6.35
CA SER A 90 3.77 -22.49 -7.83
C SER A 90 4.40 -23.74 -8.43
N SER A 91 5.31 -24.39 -7.70
CA SER A 91 5.97 -25.62 -8.17
C SER A 91 6.36 -26.53 -7.01
N GLU A 92 6.32 -27.84 -7.26
CA GLU A 92 6.85 -28.87 -6.38
C GLU A 92 8.13 -29.43 -7.03
N LEU A 93 9.19 -29.57 -6.22
CA LEU A 93 10.48 -30.07 -6.69
C LEU A 93 10.49 -31.60 -6.67
N ASP A 94 11.14 -32.19 -7.67
CA ASP A 94 11.39 -33.64 -7.73
C ASP A 94 12.46 -34.10 -6.74
N SER A 95 13.38 -33.18 -6.37
CA SER A 95 14.45 -33.42 -5.39
C SER A 95 14.72 -32.18 -4.56
N TRP A 96 14.83 -32.35 -3.23
CA TRP A 96 15.11 -31.27 -2.29
C TRP A 96 15.94 -31.75 -1.09
N LYS A 97 16.49 -30.82 -0.30
CA LYS A 97 17.51 -31.05 0.73
C LYS A 97 17.11 -32.10 1.79
N GLU A 98 15.86 -32.06 2.26
CA GLU A 98 15.36 -32.98 3.31
C GLU A 98 14.45 -34.08 2.78
N GLN A 99 14.53 -34.36 1.48
CA GLN A 99 13.79 -35.46 0.87
C GLN A 99 14.12 -36.80 1.55
N GLY A 100 13.08 -37.55 1.91
CA GLY A 100 13.23 -38.83 2.63
C GLY A 100 13.42 -38.69 4.16
N GLN A 101 13.69 -37.51 4.71
CA GLN A 101 13.75 -37.27 6.15
C GLN A 101 12.38 -36.93 6.75
N ARG A 102 11.50 -36.35 5.94
CA ARG A 102 10.15 -35.92 6.30
C ARG A 102 9.15 -36.45 5.31
N GLU A 103 7.95 -36.77 5.81
CA GLU A 103 6.77 -36.94 4.96
C GLU A 103 6.18 -35.58 4.68
N ARG A 104 5.69 -35.34 3.45
CA ARG A 104 4.92 -34.16 3.08
C ARG A 104 3.55 -34.57 2.58
N ARG A 105 2.51 -33.79 2.95
CA ARG A 105 1.15 -34.07 2.51
C ARG A 105 0.33 -32.80 2.43
N TRP A 106 -0.53 -32.73 1.41
CA TRP A 106 -1.53 -31.70 1.25
C TRP A 106 -2.80 -32.07 2.03
N PHE A 107 -3.26 -31.14 2.87
CA PHE A 107 -4.44 -31.26 3.70
C PHE A 107 -5.47 -30.20 3.32
N THR A 108 -6.77 -30.49 3.46
CA THR A 108 -7.77 -29.44 3.55
C THR A 108 -7.57 -28.62 4.83
N LEU A 109 -8.09 -27.39 4.87
CA LEU A 109 -7.92 -26.54 6.06
C LEU A 109 -8.44 -27.21 7.36
N PRO A 110 -9.63 -27.84 7.38
CA PRO A 110 -10.09 -28.56 8.59
C PRO A 110 -9.16 -29.71 8.97
N GLU A 111 -8.69 -30.50 8.00
CA GLU A 111 -7.77 -31.61 8.25
C GLU A 111 -6.42 -31.11 8.77
N ALA A 112 -5.86 -30.06 8.17
CA ALA A 112 -4.59 -29.45 8.60
C ALA A 112 -4.69 -28.90 10.02
N ALA A 113 -5.76 -28.18 10.33
CA ALA A 113 -6.03 -27.63 11.66
C ALA A 113 -6.19 -28.73 12.74
N ALA A 114 -6.74 -29.89 12.36
CA ALA A 114 -6.87 -31.04 13.27
C ALA A 114 -5.56 -31.85 13.39
N ALA A 115 -4.65 -31.74 12.42
CA ALA A 115 -3.41 -32.52 12.38
C ALA A 115 -2.24 -31.87 13.16
N VAL A 116 -2.31 -30.56 13.44
CA VAL A 116 -1.28 -29.84 14.20
C VAL A 116 -1.59 -29.86 15.69
N ASP A 117 -0.54 -29.89 16.53
CA ASP A 117 -0.70 -29.97 17.99
C ASP A 117 -0.89 -28.59 18.64
N GLU A 118 -0.36 -27.52 18.05
CA GLU A 118 -0.41 -26.18 18.60
C GLU A 118 -1.76 -25.51 18.33
N ALA A 119 -2.49 -25.15 19.40
CA ALA A 119 -3.82 -24.54 19.29
C ALA A 119 -3.81 -23.24 18.45
N ASP A 120 -2.83 -22.36 18.72
CA ASP A 120 -2.68 -21.09 18.00
C ASP A 120 -2.46 -21.33 16.49
N LEU A 121 -1.65 -22.33 16.10
CA LEU A 121 -1.45 -22.72 14.71
C LEU A 121 -2.71 -23.31 14.08
N SER A 122 -3.44 -24.15 14.83
CA SER A 122 -4.72 -24.69 14.41
C SER A 122 -5.73 -23.57 14.09
N ASP A 123 -5.81 -22.55 14.94
CA ASP A 123 -6.70 -21.42 14.75
C ASP A 123 -6.28 -20.55 13.55
N LEU A 124 -4.98 -20.31 13.35
CA LEU A 124 -4.45 -19.65 12.16
C LEU A 124 -4.82 -20.40 10.87
N ILE A 125 -4.69 -21.74 10.86
CA ILE A 125 -5.07 -22.57 9.71
C ILE A 125 -6.59 -22.52 9.47
N ARG A 126 -7.42 -22.54 10.52
CA ARG A 126 -8.89 -22.46 10.38
C ARG A 126 -9.35 -21.11 9.84
N SER A 127 -8.72 -20.03 10.29
CA SER A 127 -9.01 -18.67 9.81
C SER A 127 -8.49 -18.42 8.39
N PHE A 128 -7.61 -19.26 7.87
CA PHE A 128 -7.07 -19.23 6.51
C PHE A 128 -8.07 -19.67 5.43
N GLY A 129 -9.35 -19.72 5.67
CA GLY A 129 -10.33 -20.30 4.76
C GLY A 129 -11.16 -19.30 3.96
N PRO A 130 -11.83 -19.80 2.91
CA PRO A 130 -12.61 -19.01 1.96
C PRO A 130 -13.87 -18.33 2.51
N SER A 131 -14.16 -18.39 3.80
CA SER A 131 -15.34 -17.73 4.39
C SER A 131 -15.24 -16.20 4.30
N GLU A 132 -14.05 -15.63 4.34
CA GLU A 132 -13.82 -14.20 4.11
C GLU A 132 -13.88 -13.85 2.60
N PHE A 133 -13.51 -14.79 1.73
CA PHE A 133 -13.68 -14.67 0.27
C PHE A 133 -15.16 -14.65 -0.15
N LYS A 134 -16.05 -15.37 0.53
CA LYS A 134 -17.49 -15.48 0.20
C LYS A 134 -18.28 -14.22 0.53
N ALA A 135 -17.89 -13.45 1.52
CA ALA A 135 -18.57 -12.21 1.90
C ALA A 135 -18.33 -11.08 0.90
N ALA A 136 -17.13 -11.00 0.31
CA ALA A 136 -16.76 -9.99 -0.69
C ALA A 136 -17.35 -10.28 -2.09
N ALA A 137 -17.40 -11.55 -2.50
CA ALA A 137 -17.91 -11.96 -3.83
C ALA A 137 -19.43 -11.75 -4.01
N ARG A 138 -20.22 -11.69 -2.91
CA ARG A 138 -21.69 -11.50 -2.98
C ARG A 138 -22.14 -10.06 -3.19
N ARG A 139 -21.26 -9.07 -3.19
CA ARG A 139 -21.59 -7.63 -3.29
C ARG A 139 -21.17 -6.93 -4.58
N ALA A 140 -20.58 -7.61 -5.57
CA ALA A 140 -20.16 -7.00 -6.82
C ALA A 140 -21.19 -7.22 -7.94
N PRO A 141 -21.68 -6.16 -8.64
CA PRO A 141 -22.54 -6.31 -9.81
C PRO A 141 -21.70 -6.73 -11.04
N MET A 142 -22.28 -7.63 -11.84
CA MET A 142 -21.71 -8.10 -13.11
C MET A 142 -21.49 -6.95 -14.10
N LEU A 143 -20.27 -6.76 -14.60
CA LEU A 143 -19.98 -6.03 -15.83
C LEU A 143 -19.29 -6.93 -16.84
N ARG A 144 -19.88 -6.94 -18.05
CA ARG A 144 -19.51 -7.78 -19.20
C ARG A 144 -18.14 -7.37 -19.77
N ALA A 145 -17.36 -8.41 -20.14
CA ALA A 145 -16.10 -8.29 -20.85
C ALA A 145 -16.27 -7.72 -22.26
N VAL A 146 -15.40 -6.78 -22.65
CA VAL A 146 -15.07 -6.46 -24.04
C VAL A 146 -13.58 -6.74 -24.23
N GLY A 147 -13.26 -7.52 -25.24
CA GLY A 147 -11.95 -8.09 -25.43
C GLY A 147 -10.93 -7.18 -26.10
N ALA A 148 -9.67 -7.37 -25.76
CA ALA A 148 -8.53 -7.04 -26.59
C ALA A 148 -7.48 -8.15 -26.46
N LYS A 149 -7.04 -8.68 -27.61
CA LYS A 149 -6.07 -9.77 -27.73
C LYS A 149 -4.66 -9.23 -27.55
N SER A 150 -3.97 -9.64 -26.50
CA SER A 150 -2.51 -9.61 -26.41
C SER A 150 -2.00 -11.02 -26.12
N ARG A 151 -1.04 -11.48 -26.93
CA ARG A 151 -0.44 -12.81 -26.81
C ARG A 151 0.55 -12.80 -25.64
N ILE A 152 0.08 -13.14 -24.45
CA ILE A 152 0.90 -13.47 -23.29
C ILE A 152 0.85 -14.99 -23.14
N THR A 153 2.02 -15.62 -22.89
CA THR A 153 2.17 -17.07 -22.75
C THR A 153 1.15 -17.62 -21.73
N PRO A 154 0.49 -18.76 -22.04
CA PRO A 154 -0.67 -19.24 -21.25
C PRO A 154 -0.39 -19.57 -19.78
N MET A 155 0.87 -19.71 -19.39
CA MET A 155 1.27 -20.02 -18.01
C MET A 155 1.15 -18.79 -17.06
N PHE A 156 1.40 -17.59 -17.57
CA PHE A 156 1.35 -16.35 -16.77
C PHE A 156 -0.10 -15.83 -16.59
N ALA A 157 -0.95 -16.02 -17.60
CA ALA A 157 -2.37 -15.65 -17.55
C ALA A 157 -3.18 -16.49 -16.53
N TRP A 158 -2.76 -17.74 -16.28
CA TRP A 158 -3.34 -18.59 -15.25
C TRP A 158 -2.98 -18.11 -13.85
N PHE A 159 -1.73 -17.67 -13.63
CA PHE A 159 -1.23 -17.16 -12.36
C PHE A 159 -1.93 -15.86 -11.92
N GLN A 160 -2.18 -14.95 -12.86
CA GLN A 160 -2.95 -13.71 -12.60
C GLN A 160 -4.43 -13.97 -12.27
N ARG A 161 -4.98 -15.15 -12.59
CA ARG A 161 -6.34 -15.54 -12.22
C ARG A 161 -6.44 -16.25 -10.86
N LEU A 162 -5.31 -16.68 -10.31
CA LEU A 162 -5.20 -17.33 -9.00
C LEU A 162 -4.83 -16.37 -7.86
N LEU A 163 -4.29 -15.21 -8.18
CA LEU A 163 -4.20 -14.14 -7.20
C LEU A 163 -5.66 -13.78 -6.84
N PRO A 164 -6.07 -13.84 -5.55
CA PRO A 164 -7.25 -13.12 -5.13
C PRO A 164 -7.04 -11.71 -5.70
N LYS A 165 -8.08 -11.12 -6.31
CA LYS A 165 -8.02 -9.72 -6.72
C LYS A 165 -7.45 -9.01 -5.51
N SER A 166 -6.18 -8.61 -5.56
CA SER A 166 -5.56 -7.75 -4.57
C SER A 166 -6.59 -6.68 -4.32
N GLY A 167 -7.10 -6.57 -3.09
CA GLY A 167 -8.22 -5.68 -2.82
C GLY A 167 -7.96 -4.43 -3.64
N ASN A 168 -8.95 -3.84 -4.26
CA ASN A 168 -8.85 -2.77 -5.27
C ASN A 168 -7.98 -1.55 -4.85
N PHE A 169 -6.83 -1.81 -4.17
CA PHE A 169 -5.92 -0.78 -3.64
C PHE A 169 -5.42 0.16 -4.72
N PHE A 170 -5.04 -0.38 -5.87
CA PHE A 170 -4.56 0.45 -6.98
C PHE A 170 -5.68 1.33 -7.54
N GLU A 171 -6.90 0.78 -7.66
CA GLU A 171 -8.08 1.55 -8.06
C GLU A 171 -8.41 2.63 -7.03
N LEU A 172 -8.22 2.37 -5.74
CA LEU A 172 -8.42 3.35 -4.66
C LEU A 172 -7.34 4.44 -4.70
N PHE A 173 -6.07 4.09 -4.89
CA PHE A 173 -4.99 5.08 -5.07
C PHE A 173 -5.23 5.95 -6.30
N GLU A 174 -5.60 5.36 -7.44
CA GLU A 174 -5.92 6.09 -8.67
C GLU A 174 -7.14 7.02 -8.47
N ALA A 175 -8.19 6.55 -7.79
CA ALA A 175 -9.38 7.36 -7.50
C ALA A 175 -9.06 8.52 -6.54
N HIS A 176 -8.25 8.27 -5.50
CA HIS A 176 -7.80 9.33 -4.57
C HIS A 176 -6.97 10.38 -5.30
N ALA A 177 -6.03 9.96 -6.16
CA ALA A 177 -5.22 10.87 -6.97
C ALA A 177 -6.07 11.72 -7.93
N VAL A 178 -7.17 11.20 -8.47
CA VAL A 178 -8.14 11.99 -9.26
C VAL A 178 -8.78 13.08 -8.42
N SER A 179 -9.16 12.80 -7.16
CA SER A 179 -9.68 13.83 -6.24
C SER A 179 -8.65 14.90 -5.93
N ILE A 180 -7.38 14.52 -5.70
CA ILE A 180 -6.26 15.45 -5.48
C ILE A 180 -6.07 16.37 -6.70
N VAL A 181 -6.04 15.83 -7.92
CA VAL A 181 -5.88 16.64 -9.15
C VAL A 181 -7.03 17.63 -9.30
N ALA A 182 -8.27 17.19 -9.06
CA ALA A 182 -9.44 18.06 -9.17
C ALA A 182 -9.42 19.20 -8.12
N ALA A 183 -8.99 18.89 -6.88
CA ALA A 183 -8.83 19.90 -5.82
C ALA A 183 -7.70 20.90 -6.16
N ALA A 184 -6.55 20.42 -6.65
CA ALA A 184 -5.45 21.26 -7.08
C ALA A 184 -5.82 22.20 -8.23
N ASP A 185 -6.55 21.69 -9.23
CA ASP A 185 -7.06 22.51 -10.33
C ASP A 185 -8.06 23.57 -9.84
N ALA A 186 -8.94 23.23 -8.87
CA ALA A 186 -9.88 24.20 -8.26
C ALA A 186 -9.14 25.27 -7.45
N LEU A 187 -8.17 24.87 -6.61
CA LEU A 187 -7.30 25.80 -5.87
C LEU A 187 -6.55 26.75 -6.82
N SER A 188 -5.98 26.22 -7.88
CA SER A 188 -5.26 27.03 -8.88
C SER A 188 -6.19 28.04 -9.56
N ARG A 189 -7.40 27.64 -9.95
CA ARG A 189 -8.41 28.60 -10.50
C ARG A 189 -8.78 29.69 -9.51
N LEU A 190 -8.93 29.36 -8.22
CA LEU A 190 -9.19 30.33 -7.17
C LEU A 190 -8.06 31.37 -7.07
N VAL A 191 -6.81 30.89 -6.95
CA VAL A 191 -5.61 31.74 -6.79
C VAL A 191 -5.29 32.54 -8.04
N GLN A 192 -5.63 32.05 -9.24
CA GLN A 192 -5.52 32.83 -10.50
C GLN A 192 -6.58 33.93 -10.63
N GLY A 193 -7.50 34.04 -9.67
CA GLY A 193 -8.57 35.04 -9.69
C GLY A 193 -9.83 34.56 -10.41
N GLY A 194 -10.08 33.28 -10.44
CA GLY A 194 -11.30 32.68 -10.97
C GLY A 194 -12.54 33.10 -10.19
N THR A 195 -13.62 33.40 -10.92
CA THR A 195 -14.90 33.79 -10.31
C THR A 195 -16.00 32.83 -10.76
N PRO A 196 -16.96 32.49 -9.86
CA PRO A 196 -17.04 32.93 -8.46
C PRO A 196 -16.07 32.14 -7.54
N ALA A 197 -15.34 32.85 -6.68
CA ALA A 197 -14.40 32.23 -5.74
C ALA A 197 -15.06 31.15 -4.84
N ALA A 198 -16.28 31.40 -4.39
CA ALA A 198 -17.05 30.47 -3.55
C ALA A 198 -17.29 29.10 -4.22
N ASP A 199 -17.38 29.04 -5.56
CA ASP A 199 -17.55 27.78 -6.28
C ASP A 199 -16.26 26.95 -6.27
N HIS A 200 -15.10 27.61 -6.43
CA HIS A 200 -13.80 26.91 -6.37
C HIS A 200 -13.49 26.44 -4.95
N ILE A 201 -13.78 27.24 -3.93
CA ILE A 201 -13.64 26.83 -2.52
C ILE A 201 -14.51 25.62 -2.23
N ARG A 202 -15.76 25.62 -2.65
CA ARG A 202 -16.68 24.49 -2.47
C ARG A 202 -16.19 23.26 -3.20
N GLU A 203 -15.67 23.38 -4.43
CA GLU A 203 -15.14 22.27 -5.20
C GLU A 203 -13.97 21.61 -4.47
N VAL A 204 -13.03 22.35 -3.87
CA VAL A 204 -11.94 21.77 -3.07
C VAL A 204 -12.49 20.99 -1.88
N ILE A 205 -13.45 21.55 -1.13
CA ILE A 205 -14.08 20.89 0.03
C ILE A 205 -14.82 19.61 -0.39
N GLU A 206 -15.51 19.62 -1.54
CA GLU A 206 -16.19 18.43 -2.06
C GLU A 206 -15.18 17.35 -2.47
N ARG A 207 -14.05 17.71 -3.08
CA ARG A 207 -13.02 16.74 -3.48
C ARG A 207 -12.28 16.15 -2.28
N GLU A 208 -12.04 16.91 -1.22
CA GLU A 208 -11.53 16.38 0.04
C GLU A 208 -12.52 15.39 0.67
N GLY A 209 -13.82 15.71 0.70
CA GLY A 209 -14.83 14.77 1.17
C GLY A 209 -14.86 13.46 0.37
N ASP A 210 -14.67 13.52 -0.96
CA ASP A 210 -14.52 12.30 -1.80
C ASP A 210 -13.25 11.52 -1.43
N ALA A 211 -12.12 12.19 -1.21
CA ALA A 211 -10.84 11.59 -0.82
C ALA A 211 -10.94 10.91 0.56
N ASP A 212 -11.59 11.56 1.53
CA ASP A 212 -11.85 11.08 2.87
C ASP A 212 -12.72 9.78 2.89
N GLU A 213 -13.63 9.63 1.94
CA GLU A 213 -14.35 8.36 1.75
C GLU A 213 -13.43 7.26 1.20
N ILE A 214 -12.53 7.61 0.28
CA ILE A 214 -11.59 6.67 -0.34
C ILE A 214 -10.54 6.18 0.68
N ILE A 215 -9.97 7.07 1.50
CA ILE A 215 -9.02 6.64 2.54
C ILE A 215 -9.70 5.73 3.56
N ARG A 216 -10.93 6.06 4.01
CA ARG A 216 -11.68 5.19 4.92
C ARG A 216 -11.92 3.80 4.33
N GLU A 217 -12.25 3.71 3.03
CA GLU A 217 -12.42 2.42 2.34
C GLU A 217 -11.08 1.69 2.18
N THR A 218 -9.99 2.41 1.88
CA THR A 218 -8.63 1.85 1.79
C THR A 218 -8.22 1.24 3.13
N LEU A 219 -8.35 1.98 4.24
CA LEU A 219 -8.01 1.49 5.57
C LEU A 219 -8.90 0.31 6.01
N ARG A 220 -10.17 0.31 5.62
CA ARG A 220 -11.08 -0.82 5.84
C ARG A 220 -10.62 -2.03 5.02
N THR A 221 -10.27 -1.83 3.76
CA THR A 221 -9.78 -2.86 2.85
C THR A 221 -8.47 -3.47 3.35
N VAL A 222 -7.51 -2.65 3.84
CA VAL A 222 -6.27 -3.13 4.49
C VAL A 222 -6.56 -4.07 5.66
N ARG A 223 -7.53 -3.72 6.52
CA ARG A 223 -7.89 -4.55 7.69
C ARG A 223 -8.54 -5.89 7.31
N HIS A 224 -9.25 -5.93 6.19
CA HIS A 224 -10.02 -7.10 5.76
C HIS A 224 -9.38 -7.90 4.64
N THR A 225 -8.32 -7.37 4.00
CA THR A 225 -7.60 -8.06 2.93
C THR A 225 -6.48 -8.90 3.51
N PHE A 226 -6.48 -10.17 3.14
CA PHE A 226 -5.51 -11.13 3.61
C PHE A 226 -4.12 -10.93 2.97
N LEU A 227 -4.09 -10.72 1.67
CA LEU A 227 -2.89 -10.46 0.87
C LEU A 227 -2.97 -9.05 0.29
N THR A 228 -2.08 -8.18 0.75
CA THR A 228 -1.92 -6.83 0.22
C THR A 228 -0.78 -6.80 -0.81
N PRO A 229 -0.85 -5.93 -1.83
CA PRO A 229 0.20 -5.83 -2.86
C PRO A 229 1.54 -5.36 -2.30
N PHE A 230 1.51 -4.59 -1.21
CA PHE A 230 2.66 -4.08 -0.46
C PHE A 230 2.48 -4.37 1.02
N ASP A 231 3.50 -4.07 1.82
CA ASP A 231 3.33 -4.03 3.28
C ASP A 231 2.14 -3.14 3.66
N ARG A 232 1.39 -3.56 4.68
CA ARG A 232 0.20 -2.80 5.13
C ARG A 232 0.57 -1.40 5.62
N SER A 233 1.74 -1.25 6.23
CA SER A 233 2.24 0.06 6.63
C SER A 233 2.49 0.93 5.41
N ALA A 234 3.15 0.43 4.37
CA ALA A 234 3.38 1.18 3.14
C ALA A 234 2.08 1.64 2.47
N ILE A 235 1.05 0.77 2.43
CA ILE A 235 -0.28 1.15 1.91
C ILE A 235 -0.91 2.25 2.75
N THR A 236 -0.85 2.12 4.09
CA THR A 236 -1.46 3.11 4.99
C THR A 236 -0.70 4.42 5.01
N SER A 237 0.63 4.39 4.93
CA SER A 237 1.44 5.59 4.85
C SER A 237 1.22 6.32 3.51
N LEU A 238 1.28 5.60 2.39
CA LEU A 238 1.06 6.21 1.07
C LEU A 238 -0.30 6.90 0.97
N ILE A 239 -1.39 6.20 1.35
CA ILE A 239 -2.73 6.82 1.27
C ILE A 239 -2.87 7.95 2.29
N GLY A 240 -2.21 7.88 3.44
CA GLY A 240 -2.17 8.94 4.43
C GLY A 240 -1.48 10.21 3.90
N SER A 241 -0.26 10.09 3.34
CA SER A 241 0.44 11.24 2.73
C SER A 241 -0.33 11.83 1.55
N MET A 242 -1.03 11.00 0.75
CA MET A 242 -1.91 11.47 -0.30
C MET A 242 -3.09 12.28 0.27
N ASP A 243 -3.66 11.85 1.38
CA ASP A 243 -4.77 12.51 2.07
C ASP A 243 -4.30 13.84 2.70
N ASP A 244 -3.13 13.85 3.36
CA ASP A 244 -2.53 15.07 3.91
C ASP A 244 -2.39 16.18 2.86
N SER A 245 -2.09 15.83 1.60
CA SER A 245 -1.97 16.82 0.53
C SER A 245 -3.29 17.52 0.18
N ILE A 246 -4.42 16.81 0.18
CA ILE A 246 -5.73 17.40 -0.10
C ILE A 246 -6.31 18.10 1.13
N ASP A 247 -6.02 17.62 2.34
CA ASP A 247 -6.38 18.26 3.61
C ASP A 247 -5.75 19.65 3.73
N GLU A 248 -4.47 19.78 3.36
CA GLU A 248 -3.80 21.08 3.34
C GLU A 248 -4.37 22.01 2.23
N MET A 249 -4.84 21.48 1.09
CA MET A 249 -5.59 22.26 0.10
C MET A 249 -6.90 22.80 0.67
N GLN A 250 -7.66 21.97 1.41
CA GLN A 250 -8.86 22.41 2.11
C GLN A 250 -8.53 23.49 3.13
N SER A 251 -7.47 23.32 3.94
CA SER A 251 -7.01 24.30 4.91
C SER A 251 -6.65 25.63 4.26
N ALA A 252 -6.00 25.60 3.08
CA ALA A 252 -5.65 26.79 2.31
C ALA A 252 -6.90 27.56 1.85
N VAL A 253 -7.89 26.87 1.26
CA VAL A 253 -9.11 27.54 0.80
C VAL A 253 -9.98 28.05 1.96
N GLN A 254 -9.98 27.36 3.09
CA GLN A 254 -10.66 27.83 4.31
C GLN A 254 -10.00 29.10 4.87
N ALA A 255 -8.66 29.19 4.86
CA ALA A 255 -7.94 30.39 5.26
C ALA A 255 -8.23 31.55 4.30
N ILE A 256 -8.22 31.31 2.99
CA ILE A 256 -8.56 32.29 1.96
C ILE A 256 -9.98 32.84 2.17
N ASP A 257 -10.95 31.97 2.45
CA ASP A 257 -12.34 32.37 2.70
C ASP A 257 -12.50 33.12 4.02
N LEU A 258 -11.90 32.59 5.09
CA LEU A 258 -11.97 33.17 6.45
C LEU A 258 -11.45 34.61 6.48
N TYR A 259 -10.36 34.88 5.77
CA TYR A 259 -9.73 36.21 5.74
C TYR A 259 -10.19 37.09 4.58
N ASP A 260 -11.11 36.60 3.74
CA ASP A 260 -11.63 37.29 2.56
C ASP A 260 -10.51 37.76 1.61
N LEU A 261 -9.45 36.92 1.43
CA LEU A 261 -8.37 37.22 0.51
C LEU A 261 -8.85 37.07 -0.94
N ARG A 262 -8.79 38.20 -1.72
CA ARG A 262 -9.32 38.23 -3.09
C ARG A 262 -8.26 38.56 -4.13
N VAL A 263 -7.12 39.03 -3.68
CA VAL A 263 -5.99 39.39 -4.56
C VAL A 263 -4.82 38.53 -4.18
N PHE A 264 -4.33 37.78 -5.13
CA PHE A 264 -3.21 36.84 -4.95
C PHE A 264 -1.98 37.39 -5.70
N GLU A 265 -0.85 37.33 -5.02
CA GLU A 265 0.43 37.70 -5.54
C GLU A 265 0.96 36.67 -6.56
N GLN A 266 1.94 37.07 -7.37
CA GLN A 266 2.45 36.21 -8.42
C GLN A 266 3.07 34.91 -7.83
N GLU A 267 3.79 35.03 -6.72
CA GLU A 267 4.40 33.86 -6.04
C GLU A 267 3.35 32.84 -5.57
N MET A 268 2.17 33.28 -5.07
CA MET A 268 1.08 32.38 -4.73
C MET A 268 0.53 31.66 -5.96
N LYS A 269 0.47 32.36 -7.11
CA LYS A 269 0.03 31.79 -8.38
C LYS A 269 1.01 30.75 -8.91
N ASP A 270 2.31 31.03 -8.76
CA ASP A 270 3.39 30.13 -9.17
C ASP A 270 3.39 28.87 -8.28
N MET A 271 3.21 29.01 -6.96
CA MET A 271 3.04 27.88 -6.04
C MET A 271 1.81 27.05 -6.40
N ALA A 272 0.67 27.68 -6.70
CA ALA A 272 -0.54 26.97 -7.12
C ALA A 272 -0.34 26.18 -8.43
N ALA A 273 0.49 26.68 -9.36
CA ALA A 273 0.85 25.96 -10.57
C ALA A 273 1.73 24.73 -10.25
N ILE A 274 2.69 24.86 -9.35
CA ILE A 274 3.53 23.75 -8.87
C ILE A 274 2.65 22.67 -8.20
N ILE A 275 1.66 23.04 -7.38
CA ILE A 275 0.72 22.13 -6.73
C ILE A 275 -0.05 21.30 -7.78
N VAL A 276 -0.52 21.94 -8.86
CA VAL A 276 -1.22 21.24 -9.96
C VAL A 276 -0.29 20.22 -10.64
N ASP A 277 0.95 20.62 -10.91
CA ASP A 277 1.91 19.72 -11.55
C ASP A 277 2.31 18.56 -10.64
N ALA A 278 2.49 18.81 -9.33
CA ALA A 278 2.76 17.77 -8.34
C ALA A 278 1.58 16.77 -8.22
N ALA A 279 0.36 17.26 -8.19
CA ALA A 279 -0.86 16.43 -8.20
C ALA A 279 -0.91 15.51 -9.43
N ARG A 280 -0.57 16.03 -10.61
CA ARG A 280 -0.52 15.26 -11.87
C ARG A 280 0.57 14.20 -11.88
N LEU A 281 1.76 14.51 -11.35
CA LEU A 281 2.84 13.52 -11.20
C LEU A 281 2.45 12.40 -10.24
N THR A 282 1.80 12.74 -9.13
CA THR A 282 1.25 11.76 -8.20
C THR A 282 0.24 10.85 -8.89
N ALA A 283 -0.70 11.42 -9.66
CA ALA A 283 -1.67 10.63 -10.42
C ALA A 283 -1.03 9.75 -11.51
N GLU A 284 0.07 10.19 -12.13
CA GLU A 284 0.85 9.37 -13.08
C GLU A 284 1.54 8.19 -12.39
N ALA A 285 2.00 8.37 -11.14
CA ALA A 285 2.70 7.34 -10.39
C ALA A 285 1.77 6.19 -9.95
N MET A 286 0.52 6.46 -9.59
CA MET A 286 -0.39 5.47 -9.00
C MET A 286 -0.58 4.20 -9.84
N PRO A 287 -0.89 4.26 -11.16
CA PRO A 287 -1.04 3.05 -11.97
C PRO A 287 0.27 2.27 -12.15
N LEU A 288 1.43 2.93 -12.01
CA LEU A 288 2.74 2.29 -12.16
C LEU A 288 3.08 1.37 -10.97
N LEU A 289 2.48 1.62 -9.81
CA LEU A 289 2.62 0.78 -8.61
C LEU A 289 2.10 -0.65 -8.80
N ARG A 290 1.30 -0.92 -9.85
CA ARG A 290 0.83 -2.28 -10.17
C ARG A 290 1.96 -3.25 -10.54
N ASP A 291 3.10 -2.74 -11.01
CA ASP A 291 4.28 -3.54 -11.38
C ASP A 291 5.55 -2.71 -11.07
N VAL A 292 5.87 -2.63 -9.78
CA VAL A 292 7.01 -1.85 -9.27
C VAL A 292 8.33 -2.35 -9.87
N GLY A 293 8.51 -3.67 -9.99
CA GLY A 293 9.74 -4.25 -10.54
C GLY A 293 10.03 -3.80 -11.97
N ARG A 294 8.98 -3.60 -12.79
CA ARG A 294 9.12 -3.09 -14.17
C ARG A 294 9.21 -1.57 -14.22
N ASN A 295 8.44 -0.90 -13.38
CA ASN A 295 8.22 0.54 -13.45
C ASN A 295 9.13 1.33 -12.48
N GLY A 296 9.96 0.66 -11.66
CA GLY A 296 10.81 1.30 -10.65
C GLY A 296 11.61 2.51 -11.16
N PRO A 297 12.31 2.41 -12.31
CA PRO A 297 13.03 3.57 -12.85
C PRO A 297 12.13 4.76 -13.19
N ARG A 298 10.90 4.53 -13.68
CA ARG A 298 9.95 5.61 -13.97
C ARG A 298 9.36 6.19 -12.70
N LEU A 299 9.03 5.36 -11.71
CA LEU A 299 8.57 5.83 -10.40
C LEU A 299 9.61 6.73 -9.76
N HIS A 300 10.88 6.31 -9.73
CA HIS A 300 11.98 7.12 -9.20
C HIS A 300 12.17 8.45 -9.95
N GLU A 301 12.02 8.48 -11.28
CA GLU A 301 12.04 9.74 -12.05
C GLU A 301 10.92 10.69 -11.62
N LEU A 302 9.70 10.17 -11.34
CA LEU A 302 8.56 10.97 -10.90
C LEU A 302 8.77 11.51 -9.48
N THR A 303 9.26 10.65 -8.56
CA THR A 303 9.54 11.05 -7.17
C THR A 303 10.65 12.11 -7.09
N GLU A 304 11.74 11.94 -7.85
CA GLU A 304 12.77 12.99 -7.95
C GLU A 304 12.24 14.33 -8.49
N ARG A 305 11.24 14.30 -9.37
CA ARG A 305 10.61 15.54 -9.85
C ARG A 305 9.78 16.20 -8.76
N LEU A 306 9.04 15.43 -7.95
CA LEU A 306 8.27 15.93 -6.81
C LEU A 306 9.18 16.61 -5.77
N VAL A 307 10.27 15.97 -5.40
CA VAL A 307 11.27 16.55 -4.47
C VAL A 307 11.88 17.86 -5.02
N ARG A 308 12.18 17.91 -6.32
CA ARG A 308 12.67 19.17 -6.94
C ARG A 308 11.62 20.29 -6.97
N MET A 309 10.32 19.92 -7.06
CA MET A 309 9.22 20.90 -6.99
C MET A 309 9.07 21.48 -5.59
N GLU A 310 9.23 20.67 -4.54
CA GLU A 310 9.25 21.15 -3.16
C GLU A 310 10.36 22.19 -2.97
N SER A 311 11.61 21.87 -3.30
CA SER A 311 12.74 22.80 -3.17
C SER A 311 12.51 24.13 -3.93
N HIS A 312 11.87 24.06 -5.11
CA HIS A 312 11.54 25.27 -5.88
C HIS A 312 10.39 26.07 -5.24
N ALA A 313 9.38 25.39 -4.71
CA ALA A 313 8.26 26.04 -4.00
C ALA A 313 8.72 26.73 -2.71
N ASP A 314 9.68 26.15 -1.98
CA ASP A 314 10.28 26.75 -0.77
C ASP A 314 11.03 28.07 -1.10
N GLU A 315 11.77 28.09 -2.22
CA GLU A 315 12.40 29.34 -2.70
C GLU A 315 11.35 30.42 -2.99
N ILE A 316 10.24 30.06 -3.66
CA ILE A 316 9.15 31.02 -4.00
C ILE A 316 8.44 31.47 -2.72
N HIS A 317 8.12 30.53 -1.80
CA HIS A 317 7.52 30.80 -0.49
C HIS A 317 8.37 31.85 0.28
N THR A 318 9.67 31.58 0.44
CA THR A 318 10.60 32.47 1.13
C THR A 318 10.65 33.84 0.49
N ALA A 319 10.68 33.92 -0.83
CA ALA A 319 10.68 35.19 -1.57
C ALA A 319 9.36 35.97 -1.39
N GLY A 320 8.23 35.29 -1.49
CA GLY A 320 6.89 35.86 -1.32
C GLY A 320 6.64 36.38 0.09
N VAL A 321 6.99 35.62 1.12
CA VAL A 321 6.86 36.06 2.52
C VAL A 321 7.76 37.25 2.82
N LYS A 322 9.01 37.25 2.29
CA LYS A 322 9.93 38.38 2.44
C LYS A 322 9.40 39.66 1.76
N ARG A 323 8.83 39.52 0.55
CA ARG A 323 8.21 40.65 -0.15
C ARG A 323 7.01 41.16 0.64
N ALA A 324 6.11 40.33 1.06
CA ALA A 324 4.93 40.69 1.87
C ALA A 324 5.34 41.42 3.17
N PHE A 325 6.39 40.96 3.84
CA PHE A 325 6.92 41.61 5.05
C PHE A 325 7.43 43.04 4.75
N ASN A 326 8.18 43.23 3.67
CA ASN A 326 8.73 44.50 3.31
C ASN A 326 7.68 45.54 2.87
N GLU A 327 6.66 45.09 2.13
CA GLU A 327 5.62 45.94 1.57
C GLU A 327 4.51 46.26 2.59
N LEU A 328 4.08 45.27 3.35
CA LEU A 328 2.92 45.37 4.23
C LEU A 328 3.27 45.42 5.73
N GLY A 329 4.41 44.88 6.16
CA GLY A 329 4.73 44.66 7.56
C GLY A 329 4.59 45.90 8.47
N ALA A 330 4.93 47.08 7.99
CA ALA A 330 4.79 48.32 8.74
C ALA A 330 3.48 49.09 8.43
N SER A 331 2.95 48.99 7.20
CA SER A 331 1.79 49.77 6.71
C SER A 331 0.46 49.01 6.90
N ASP A 332 0.46 47.69 6.75
CA ASP A 332 -0.69 46.82 6.88
C ASP A 332 -0.29 45.46 7.50
N THR A 333 0.04 45.49 8.80
CA THR A 333 0.41 44.29 9.54
C THR A 333 -0.64 43.16 9.44
N ARG A 334 -1.94 43.52 9.35
CA ARG A 334 -3.02 42.52 9.19
C ARG A 334 -2.93 41.86 7.83
N GLY A 335 -2.76 42.60 6.77
CA GLY A 335 -2.57 42.08 5.41
C GLY A 335 -1.35 41.15 5.32
N PHE A 336 -0.24 41.52 5.95
CA PHE A 336 0.95 40.68 6.06
C PHE A 336 0.66 39.34 6.76
N ILE A 337 -0.06 39.33 7.91
CA ILE A 337 -0.40 38.13 8.63
C ILE A 337 -1.26 37.19 7.77
N VAL A 338 -2.25 37.74 7.07
CA VAL A 338 -3.14 36.97 6.17
C VAL A 338 -2.33 36.35 5.02
N GLN A 339 -1.52 37.14 4.33
CA GLN A 339 -0.69 36.63 3.22
C GLN A 339 0.27 35.53 3.71
N ARG A 340 0.96 35.75 4.84
CA ARG A 340 1.88 34.78 5.41
C ARG A 340 1.16 33.45 5.75
N GLU A 341 -0.06 33.50 6.27
CA GLU A 341 -0.81 32.28 6.59
C GLU A 341 -1.18 31.51 5.32
N VAL A 342 -1.60 32.19 4.25
CA VAL A 342 -1.90 31.54 2.98
C VAL A 342 -0.63 30.96 2.34
N TYR A 343 0.50 31.70 2.34
CA TYR A 343 1.79 31.17 1.87
C TYR A 343 2.19 29.89 2.60
N LYS A 344 2.02 29.84 3.92
CA LYS A 344 2.32 28.67 4.74
C LYS A 344 1.47 27.44 4.36
N HIS A 345 0.18 27.63 4.06
CA HIS A 345 -0.65 26.52 3.59
C HIS A 345 -0.23 26.04 2.19
N LEU A 346 0.12 26.95 1.28
CA LEU A 346 0.58 26.58 -0.05
C LEU A 346 1.90 25.77 -0.01
N GLU A 347 2.82 26.14 0.88
CA GLU A 347 4.07 25.39 1.11
C GLU A 347 3.77 23.98 1.66
N ARG A 348 2.94 23.86 2.69
CA ARG A 348 2.58 22.57 3.28
C ARG A 348 1.92 21.61 2.30
N ILE A 349 1.18 22.11 1.31
CA ILE A 349 0.63 21.26 0.25
C ILE A 349 1.77 20.62 -0.54
N VAL A 350 2.82 21.37 -0.85
CA VAL A 350 3.95 20.87 -1.65
C VAL A 350 4.81 19.91 -0.80
N ASP A 351 5.02 20.21 0.49
CA ASP A 351 5.67 19.30 1.45
C ASP A 351 4.94 17.95 1.52
N ALA A 352 3.61 17.94 1.59
CA ALA A 352 2.83 16.72 1.59
C ALA A 352 3.01 15.89 0.30
N PHE A 353 3.25 16.52 -0.85
CA PHE A 353 3.63 15.81 -2.08
C PHE A 353 5.05 15.24 -2.04
N GLU A 354 5.99 15.88 -1.34
CA GLU A 354 7.30 15.27 -1.06
C GLU A 354 7.14 14.02 -0.19
N ASP A 355 6.28 14.05 0.83
CA ASP A 355 5.98 12.86 1.65
C ASP A 355 5.39 11.74 0.80
N VAL A 356 4.49 12.03 -0.15
CA VAL A 356 4.00 11.02 -1.11
C VAL A 356 5.16 10.44 -1.94
N ALA A 357 6.10 11.28 -2.40
CA ALA A 357 7.27 10.81 -3.15
C ALA A 357 8.15 9.87 -2.30
N ASN A 358 8.38 10.21 -1.04
CA ASN A 358 9.16 9.41 -0.10
C ASN A 358 8.52 8.04 0.15
N GLU A 359 7.18 7.98 0.29
CA GLU A 359 6.46 6.71 0.44
C GLU A 359 6.53 5.85 -0.83
N ILE A 360 6.43 6.43 -2.02
CA ILE A 360 6.60 5.73 -3.30
C ILE A 360 8.01 5.16 -3.42
N ASP A 361 9.05 5.96 -3.12
CA ASP A 361 10.45 5.50 -3.16
C ASP A 361 10.70 4.37 -2.14
N GLY A 362 10.09 4.44 -0.95
CA GLY A 362 10.11 3.35 0.02
C GLY A 362 9.56 2.05 -0.55
N ILE A 363 8.41 2.11 -1.24
CA ILE A 363 7.81 0.95 -1.91
C ILE A 363 8.73 0.43 -3.02
N VAL A 364 9.36 1.31 -3.80
CA VAL A 364 10.30 0.90 -4.87
C VAL A 364 11.52 0.19 -4.29
N ILE A 365 12.11 0.71 -3.22
CA ILE A 365 13.28 0.11 -2.55
C ILE A 365 12.96 -1.29 -2.00
N ASP A 366 11.79 -1.46 -1.40
CA ASP A 366 11.38 -2.74 -0.81
C ASP A 366 11.08 -3.82 -1.86
N HIS A 367 10.89 -3.43 -3.13
CA HIS A 367 10.53 -4.33 -4.24
C HIS A 367 11.57 -4.40 -5.37
N ALA A 368 12.74 -3.74 -5.21
CA ALA A 368 13.85 -3.70 -6.18
C ALA A 368 14.76 -5.00 -6.15
#